data_f80a9f652d71f43fa69c75778d62ea48
#
_entry.id   f80a9f652d71f43fa69c75778d62ea48
#
_cell.length_a   1.000
_cell.length_b   1.000
_cell.length_c   1.000
_cell.angle_alpha   90.00
_cell.angle_beta   90.00
_cell.angle_gamma   90.00
#
_symmetry.space_group_name_H-M   'P 1'
#
loop_
_entity.id
_entity.type
_entity.pdbx_description
1 polymer ?
#
loop_
_entity_poly.entity_id
_entity_poly.type
_entity_poly.pdbx_seq_one_letter_code
_entity_poly.pdbx_strand_id
1 'polypeptide(L)'
;MALTRRQKQVYDFLARFVEENGYSPSFEEIGEGLGLSSLATVHKHISNLEQKGLLKRDYNRSRSIDLLKPRGRMRQVFAGAASTTANSSLTLPLLGRIAAGRPVEALENPESISLADFTRSKDVYVLEVTGESMQDEHIVNGDYVLVERTNTSRDGEIVVALVNGSDATLKRIYTEGDKIRLQPSNATMHPIVVPAAAVQIQGRVIGVLRRY
;
A
#
# COMPACT_ATOMS: atom_id res chain seq x y z
N MET A 1 -2.16 -26.93 7.31
CA MET A 1 -1.33 -28.01 6.74
C MET A 1 0.05 -28.00 7.40
N ALA A 2 0.56 -29.18 7.82
CA ALA A 2 1.87 -29.28 8.45
C ALA A 2 2.98 -29.20 7.38
N LEU A 3 4.08 -28.51 7.72
CA LEU A 3 5.30 -28.48 6.92
C LEU A 3 6.15 -29.71 7.23
N THR A 4 6.78 -30.30 6.22
CA THR A 4 7.84 -31.28 6.47
C THR A 4 9.06 -30.58 7.06
N ARG A 5 9.94 -31.32 7.75
CA ARG A 5 11.15 -30.77 8.35
C ARG A 5 12.00 -29.97 7.33
N ARG A 6 12.10 -30.48 6.10
CA ARG A 6 12.88 -29.85 5.03
C ARG A 6 12.18 -28.60 4.46
N GLN A 7 10.86 -28.64 4.31
CA GLN A 7 10.09 -27.45 3.91
C GLN A 7 10.19 -26.33 4.94
N LYS A 8 10.20 -26.67 6.24
CA LYS A 8 10.40 -25.69 7.29
C LYS A 8 11.80 -25.07 7.22
N GLN A 9 12.85 -25.86 7.00
CA GLN A 9 14.21 -25.33 6.83
C GLN A 9 14.31 -24.35 5.66
N VAL A 10 13.69 -24.66 4.52
CA VAL A 10 13.66 -23.75 3.36
C VAL A 10 12.91 -22.47 3.70
N TYR A 11 11.76 -22.57 4.35
CA TYR A 11 10.98 -21.40 4.75
C TYR A 11 11.73 -20.52 5.76
N ASP A 12 12.34 -21.11 6.79
CA ASP A 12 13.09 -20.39 7.82
C ASP A 12 14.35 -19.72 7.22
N PHE A 13 15.00 -20.37 6.24
CA PHE A 13 16.12 -19.78 5.50
C PHE A 13 15.68 -18.55 4.71
N LEU A 14 14.58 -18.66 3.94
CA LEU A 14 14.02 -17.55 3.18
C LEU A 14 13.65 -16.36 4.08
N ALA A 15 13.02 -16.63 5.21
CA ALA A 15 12.61 -15.59 6.16
C ALA A 15 13.82 -14.82 6.70
N ARG A 16 14.85 -15.54 7.13
CA ARG A 16 16.09 -14.95 7.65
C ARG A 16 16.86 -14.17 6.57
N PHE A 17 17.00 -14.75 5.37
CA PHE A 17 17.72 -14.10 4.28
C PHE A 17 17.07 -12.77 3.88
N VAL A 18 15.73 -12.73 3.78
CA VAL A 18 14.98 -11.50 3.48
C VAL A 18 15.13 -10.48 4.61
N GLU A 19 15.12 -10.92 5.86
CA GLU A 19 15.30 -10.05 7.03
C GLU A 19 16.70 -9.42 7.08
N GLU A 20 17.75 -10.21 6.76
CA GLU A 20 19.15 -9.77 6.81
C GLU A 20 19.55 -8.91 5.59
N ASN A 21 19.02 -9.21 4.39
CA ASN A 21 19.47 -8.60 3.14
C ASN A 21 18.47 -7.60 2.53
N GLY A 22 17.21 -7.62 2.97
CA GLY A 22 16.16 -6.73 2.45
C GLY A 22 15.62 -7.11 1.05
N TYR A 23 16.05 -8.24 0.48
CA TYR A 23 15.58 -8.78 -0.80
C TYR A 23 15.52 -10.31 -0.76
N SER A 24 14.78 -10.90 -1.71
CA SER A 24 14.62 -12.37 -1.81
C SER A 24 15.83 -13.04 -2.44
N PRO A 25 16.27 -14.22 -1.92
CA PRO A 25 17.38 -14.97 -2.49
C PRO A 25 17.03 -15.57 -3.87
N SER A 26 18.06 -15.78 -4.69
CA SER A 26 17.97 -16.59 -5.90
C SER A 26 17.89 -18.08 -5.55
N PHE A 27 17.52 -18.92 -6.52
CA PHE A 27 17.52 -20.39 -6.31
C PHE A 27 18.92 -20.94 -6.02
N GLU A 28 19.94 -20.33 -6.56
CA GLU A 28 21.35 -20.68 -6.33
C GLU A 28 21.74 -20.37 -4.88
N GLU A 29 21.46 -19.16 -4.40
CA GLU A 29 21.68 -18.74 -3.01
C GLU A 29 20.92 -19.63 -2.00
N ILE A 30 19.70 -20.06 -2.35
CA ILE A 30 18.92 -21.01 -1.54
C ILE A 30 19.61 -22.38 -1.54
N GLY A 31 20.09 -22.84 -2.69
CA GLY A 31 20.81 -24.10 -2.83
C GLY A 31 22.07 -24.13 -1.98
N GLU A 32 22.90 -23.12 -2.10
CA GLU A 32 24.15 -22.97 -1.34
C GLU A 32 23.88 -22.87 0.16
N GLY A 33 22.97 -21.98 0.58
CA GLY A 33 22.65 -21.77 2.00
C GLY A 33 22.04 -22.99 2.70
N LEU A 34 21.44 -23.90 1.96
CA LEU A 34 20.81 -25.12 2.49
C LEU A 34 21.57 -26.41 2.16
N GLY A 35 22.73 -26.33 1.50
CA GLY A 35 23.52 -27.47 1.06
C GLY A 35 22.77 -28.39 0.08
N LEU A 36 21.99 -27.80 -0.83
CA LEU A 36 21.24 -28.51 -1.86
C LEU A 36 22.03 -28.46 -3.18
N SER A 37 22.52 -29.59 -3.65
CA SER A 37 23.31 -29.69 -4.88
C SER A 37 22.48 -29.57 -6.18
N SER A 38 21.16 -29.61 -6.10
CA SER A 38 20.28 -29.56 -7.27
C SER A 38 19.27 -28.45 -7.21
N LEU A 39 19.31 -27.53 -8.18
CA LEU A 39 18.33 -26.46 -8.36
C LEU A 39 16.90 -27.00 -8.57
N ALA A 40 16.77 -28.20 -9.17
CA ALA A 40 15.46 -28.84 -9.32
C ALA A 40 14.83 -29.19 -7.95
N THR A 41 15.68 -29.56 -6.96
CA THR A 41 15.21 -29.82 -5.59
C THR A 41 14.76 -28.54 -4.90
N VAL A 42 15.53 -27.44 -5.08
CA VAL A 42 15.14 -26.12 -4.59
C VAL A 42 13.80 -25.70 -5.18
N HIS A 43 13.65 -25.80 -6.51
CA HIS A 43 12.43 -25.49 -7.23
C HIS A 43 11.24 -26.27 -6.70
N LYS A 44 11.39 -27.59 -6.45
CA LYS A 44 10.34 -28.45 -5.90
C LYS A 44 9.90 -27.99 -4.50
N HIS A 45 10.85 -27.61 -3.63
CA HIS A 45 10.50 -27.12 -2.30
C HIS A 45 9.80 -25.78 -2.34
N ILE A 46 10.24 -24.85 -3.19
CA ILE A 46 9.58 -23.54 -3.38
C ILE A 46 8.16 -23.73 -3.93
N SER A 47 7.96 -24.55 -4.96
CA SER A 47 6.62 -24.82 -5.51
C SER A 47 5.69 -25.45 -4.48
N ASN A 48 6.18 -26.35 -3.64
CA ASN A 48 5.39 -26.95 -2.58
C ASN A 48 4.99 -25.92 -1.48
N LEU A 49 5.87 -24.97 -1.16
CA LEU A 49 5.57 -23.89 -0.20
C LEU A 49 4.55 -22.89 -0.80
N GLU A 50 4.65 -22.63 -2.10
CA GLU A 50 3.70 -21.82 -2.85
C GLU A 50 2.29 -22.46 -2.88
N GLN A 51 2.19 -23.75 -3.20
CA GLN A 51 0.93 -24.51 -3.15
C GLN A 51 0.30 -24.54 -1.75
N LYS A 52 1.13 -24.47 -0.71
CA LYS A 52 0.67 -24.36 0.69
C LYS A 52 0.29 -22.94 1.10
N GLY A 53 0.43 -21.96 0.21
CA GLY A 53 0.09 -20.55 0.48
C GLY A 53 1.02 -19.87 1.47
N LEU A 54 2.27 -20.32 1.59
CA LEU A 54 3.27 -19.76 2.49
C LEU A 54 4.21 -18.77 1.81
N LEU A 55 4.25 -18.80 0.49
CA LEU A 55 4.97 -17.84 -0.34
C LEU A 55 4.22 -17.64 -1.66
N LYS A 56 4.53 -16.54 -2.34
CA LYS A 56 4.11 -16.23 -3.71
C LYS A 56 5.36 -15.97 -4.55
N ARG A 57 5.34 -16.38 -5.80
CA ARG A 57 6.44 -16.21 -6.74
C ARG A 57 5.96 -15.53 -8.01
N ASP A 58 6.76 -14.60 -8.53
CA ASP A 58 6.54 -14.00 -9.83
C ASP A 58 7.45 -14.69 -10.87
N TYR A 59 6.86 -15.40 -11.84
CA TYR A 59 7.60 -16.29 -12.75
C TYR A 59 8.53 -15.58 -13.73
N ASN A 60 8.36 -14.26 -13.90
CA ASN A 60 9.12 -13.46 -14.88
C ASN A 60 10.22 -12.59 -14.25
N ARG A 61 10.52 -12.76 -12.96
CA ARG A 61 11.56 -11.99 -12.25
C ARG A 61 12.44 -12.90 -11.42
N SER A 62 13.75 -12.74 -11.56
CA SER A 62 14.72 -13.30 -10.60
C SER A 62 14.53 -12.59 -9.24
N ARG A 63 14.71 -13.33 -8.12
CA ARG A 63 14.58 -12.82 -6.75
C ARG A 63 13.17 -12.30 -6.38
N SER A 64 12.12 -13.01 -6.83
CA SER A 64 10.73 -12.61 -6.66
C SER A 64 9.92 -13.57 -5.77
N ILE A 65 10.50 -14.00 -4.66
CA ILE A 65 9.84 -14.88 -3.69
C ILE A 65 9.31 -14.01 -2.54
N ASP A 66 8.01 -13.83 -2.46
CA ASP A 66 7.34 -13.13 -1.36
C ASP A 66 6.83 -14.12 -0.31
N LEU A 67 7.28 -13.97 0.92
CA LEU A 67 6.80 -14.79 2.04
C LEU A 67 5.42 -14.31 2.50
N LEU A 68 4.44 -15.21 2.40
CA LEU A 68 3.13 -14.98 2.97
C LEU A 68 3.15 -15.43 4.44
N LYS A 69 2.94 -14.50 5.37
CA LYS A 69 2.77 -14.87 6.79
C LYS A 69 1.58 -15.83 6.91
N PRO A 70 1.73 -17.01 7.56
CA PRO A 70 0.61 -17.92 7.75
C PRO A 70 -0.51 -17.17 8.47
N ARG A 71 -1.73 -17.21 7.91
CA ARG A 71 -2.93 -16.70 8.56
C ARG A 71 -3.14 -17.47 9.87
N GLY A 72 -2.51 -16.98 10.94
CA GLY A 72 -2.78 -17.41 12.29
C GLY A 72 -4.21 -17.03 12.64
N ARG A 73 -4.95 -17.98 13.19
CA ARG A 73 -6.27 -17.77 13.79
C ARG A 73 -6.21 -16.53 14.68
N MET A 74 -7.09 -15.59 14.37
CA MET A 74 -7.36 -14.40 15.18
C MET A 74 -7.82 -14.84 16.55
N ARG A 75 -6.90 -14.92 17.51
CA ARG A 75 -7.23 -15.01 18.92
C ARG A 75 -7.01 -13.62 19.49
N GLN A 76 -8.13 -12.97 19.79
CA GLN A 76 -8.16 -11.77 20.61
C GLN A 76 -7.32 -11.99 21.87
N VAL A 77 -6.34 -11.13 22.07
CA VAL A 77 -5.80 -10.85 23.40
C VAL A 77 -5.69 -9.34 23.52
N PHE A 78 -6.74 -8.75 24.07
CA PHE A 78 -6.65 -7.48 24.75
C PHE A 78 -5.97 -7.74 26.09
N ALA A 79 -4.72 -7.41 26.24
CA ALA A 79 -4.10 -7.08 27.53
C ALA A 79 -2.72 -6.46 27.27
N GLY A 80 -2.51 -5.29 27.84
CA GLY A 80 -1.38 -4.41 27.63
C GLY A 80 -0.01 -5.03 27.82
N ALA A 81 0.87 -4.64 26.92
CA ALA A 81 2.29 -4.47 27.18
C ALA A 81 2.81 -3.49 26.12
N ALA A 82 3.32 -2.39 26.57
CA ALA A 82 4.06 -1.43 25.75
C ALA A 82 5.26 -2.16 25.15
N SER A 83 5.11 -2.64 23.92
CA SER A 83 6.24 -3.04 23.09
C SER A 83 6.59 -1.84 22.23
N THR A 84 7.68 -1.21 22.57
CA THR A 84 8.40 -0.27 21.73
C THR A 84 8.89 -1.00 20.47
N THR A 85 7.98 -1.30 19.53
CA THR A 85 8.37 -1.47 18.14
C THR A 85 8.61 -0.06 17.64
N ALA A 86 9.88 0.27 17.46
CA ALA A 86 10.28 1.43 16.69
C ALA A 86 9.54 1.39 15.35
N ASN A 87 8.43 2.13 15.26
CA ASN A 87 7.95 2.63 13.98
C ASN A 87 9.07 3.48 13.47
N SER A 88 9.91 2.94 12.61
CA SER A 88 10.79 3.73 11.76
C SER A 88 9.87 4.49 10.81
N SER A 89 9.24 5.54 11.33
CA SER A 89 8.58 6.54 10.51
C SER A 89 9.63 7.02 9.53
N LEU A 90 9.42 6.82 8.25
CA LEU A 90 10.33 7.30 7.22
C LEU A 90 10.44 8.82 7.36
N THR A 91 11.54 9.25 7.96
CA THR A 91 11.85 10.65 8.19
C THR A 91 12.90 11.05 7.16
N LEU A 92 12.59 12.08 6.39
CA LEU A 92 13.45 12.60 5.33
C LEU A 92 13.90 14.02 5.71
N PRO A 93 15.18 14.40 5.47
CA PRO A 93 15.61 15.76 5.69
C PRO A 93 14.98 16.70 4.65
N LEU A 94 14.35 17.78 5.11
CA LEU A 94 13.92 18.89 4.27
C LEU A 94 15.09 19.85 4.11
N LEU A 95 15.85 19.69 3.02
CA LEU A 95 17.08 20.46 2.79
C LEU A 95 16.83 21.90 2.29
N GLY A 96 15.57 22.27 2.08
CA GLY A 96 15.22 23.62 1.65
C GLY A 96 14.01 23.69 0.74
N ARG A 97 13.84 24.82 0.09
CA ARG A 97 12.78 25.10 -0.88
C ARG A 97 13.38 25.36 -2.25
N ILE A 98 12.77 24.81 -3.28
CA ILE A 98 13.11 25.12 -4.67
C ILE A 98 11.92 25.81 -5.34
N ALA A 99 12.19 26.80 -6.19
CA ALA A 99 11.17 27.42 -7.02
C ALA A 99 11.18 26.80 -8.41
N ALA A 100 10.01 26.44 -8.91
CA ALA A 100 9.83 26.10 -10.31
C ALA A 100 9.76 27.43 -11.10
N GLY A 101 10.92 27.97 -11.47
CA GLY A 101 11.02 29.25 -12.18
C GLY A 101 12.30 29.99 -11.83
N ARG A 102 12.22 31.01 -10.99
CA ARG A 102 13.42 31.76 -10.62
C ARG A 102 14.17 31.08 -9.47
N PRO A 103 15.53 31.07 -9.49
CA PRO A 103 16.32 30.51 -8.39
C PRO A 103 15.96 31.18 -7.05
N VAL A 104 15.87 30.41 -5.98
CA VAL A 104 15.70 30.89 -4.60
C VAL A 104 16.95 30.53 -3.82
N GLU A 105 17.33 31.39 -2.89
CA GLU A 105 18.45 31.15 -2.00
C GLU A 105 18.21 29.93 -1.12
N ALA A 106 19.19 29.03 -1.04
CA ALA A 106 19.09 27.80 -0.24
C ALA A 106 19.06 28.16 1.25
N LEU A 107 18.14 27.63 2.01
CA LEU A 107 18.07 27.80 3.46
C LEU A 107 19.02 26.81 4.15
N GLU A 108 19.85 27.29 5.04
CA GLU A 108 20.89 26.48 5.73
C GLU A 108 20.34 25.67 6.94
N ASN A 109 19.07 25.73 7.27
CA ASN A 109 18.51 24.96 8.38
C ASN A 109 17.72 23.76 7.87
N PRO A 110 18.29 22.56 7.88
CA PRO A 110 17.55 21.35 7.50
C PRO A 110 16.51 21.01 8.58
N GLU A 111 15.25 21.07 8.20
CA GLU A 111 14.15 20.50 8.96
C GLU A 111 14.01 19.01 8.58
N SER A 112 13.37 18.22 9.42
CA SER A 112 13.03 16.83 9.08
C SER A 112 11.53 16.69 8.90
N ILE A 113 11.12 16.02 7.83
CA ILE A 113 9.73 15.69 7.56
C ILE A 113 9.55 14.18 7.71
N SER A 114 8.64 13.78 8.57
CA SER A 114 8.19 12.39 8.66
C SER A 114 6.95 12.18 7.80
N LEU A 115 6.87 11.06 7.06
CA LEU A 115 5.61 10.69 6.41
C LEU A 115 4.46 10.54 7.41
N ALA A 116 4.76 10.22 8.67
CA ALA A 116 3.77 10.20 9.75
C ALA A 116 3.15 11.57 10.04
N ASP A 117 3.84 12.68 9.72
CA ASP A 117 3.31 14.03 9.92
C ASP A 117 2.17 14.34 8.94
N PHE A 118 2.17 13.68 7.78
CA PHE A 118 1.08 13.78 6.78
C PHE A 118 -0.11 12.87 7.10
N THR A 119 0.09 11.88 7.96
CA THR A 119 -0.94 10.92 8.35
C THR A 119 -1.35 11.14 9.81
N ARG A 120 -1.93 12.30 10.14
CA ARG A 120 -2.36 12.64 11.50
C ARG A 120 -3.39 11.67 12.08
N SER A 121 -4.09 10.92 11.23
CA SER A 121 -5.01 9.85 11.59
C SER A 121 -4.27 8.51 11.69
N LYS A 122 -4.67 7.67 12.63
CA LYS A 122 -4.11 6.31 12.82
C LYS A 122 -4.66 5.30 11.80
N ASP A 123 -5.72 5.63 11.08
CA ASP A 123 -6.38 4.73 10.13
C ASP A 123 -6.31 5.31 8.71
N VAL A 124 -5.12 5.21 8.14
CA VAL A 124 -4.83 5.66 6.77
C VAL A 124 -4.43 4.45 5.93
N TYR A 125 -4.93 4.40 4.70
CA TYR A 125 -4.55 3.41 3.72
C TYR A 125 -4.21 4.06 2.38
N VAL A 126 -3.61 3.31 1.47
CA VAL A 126 -3.17 3.79 0.16
C VAL A 126 -3.92 3.07 -0.93
N LEU A 127 -4.35 3.80 -1.97
CA LEU A 127 -4.90 3.26 -3.21
C LEU A 127 -4.11 3.76 -4.41
N GLU A 128 -3.92 2.91 -5.39
CA GLU A 128 -3.41 3.29 -6.71
C GLU A 128 -4.58 3.78 -7.57
N VAL A 129 -4.38 4.93 -8.20
CA VAL A 129 -5.40 5.57 -9.06
C VAL A 129 -5.38 4.95 -10.45
N THR A 130 -6.54 4.55 -10.92
CA THR A 130 -6.74 4.10 -12.30
C THR A 130 -7.75 5.02 -13.00
N GLY A 131 -7.35 5.56 -14.15
CA GLY A 131 -8.18 6.46 -14.95
C GLY A 131 -7.89 7.94 -14.74
N GLU A 132 -8.65 8.79 -15.43
CA GLU A 132 -8.37 10.23 -15.57
C GLU A 132 -9.46 11.14 -14.99
N SER A 133 -10.36 10.59 -14.18
CA SER A 133 -11.54 11.32 -13.69
C SER A 133 -11.24 12.47 -12.72
N MET A 134 -9.98 12.58 -12.25
CA MET A 134 -9.54 13.58 -11.28
C MET A 134 -8.32 14.38 -11.80
N GLN A 135 -8.08 14.40 -13.12
CA GLN A 135 -6.91 15.02 -13.73
C GLN A 135 -6.82 16.54 -13.48
N ASP A 136 -7.95 17.25 -13.39
CA ASP A 136 -7.97 18.69 -13.14
C ASP A 136 -7.60 19.03 -11.68
N GLU A 137 -7.60 18.04 -10.79
CA GLU A 137 -7.01 18.08 -9.43
C GLU A 137 -5.56 17.58 -9.41
N HIS A 138 -4.96 17.40 -10.58
CA HIS A 138 -3.61 16.85 -10.74
C HIS A 138 -3.43 15.44 -10.15
N ILE A 139 -4.52 14.68 -9.97
CA ILE A 139 -4.51 13.26 -9.64
C ILE A 139 -4.70 12.48 -10.93
N VAL A 140 -3.66 11.76 -11.35
CA VAL A 140 -3.60 11.08 -12.65
C VAL A 140 -3.44 9.58 -12.48
N ASN A 141 -3.62 8.86 -13.56
CA ASN A 141 -3.44 7.40 -13.59
C ASN A 141 -2.05 6.99 -13.12
N GLY A 142 -1.96 6.01 -12.22
CA GLY A 142 -0.72 5.52 -11.62
C GLY A 142 -0.28 6.26 -10.35
N ASP A 143 -0.96 7.33 -9.93
CA ASP A 143 -0.72 7.98 -8.65
C ASP A 143 -1.16 7.08 -7.49
N TYR A 144 -0.57 7.31 -6.32
CA TYR A 144 -0.99 6.74 -5.05
C TYR A 144 -1.66 7.81 -4.21
N VAL A 145 -2.91 7.58 -3.79
CA VAL A 145 -3.63 8.47 -2.88
C VAL A 145 -3.58 7.94 -1.46
N LEU A 146 -3.24 8.81 -0.52
CA LEU A 146 -3.36 8.54 0.92
C LEU A 146 -4.80 8.84 1.32
N VAL A 147 -5.47 7.87 1.90
CA VAL A 147 -6.89 7.94 2.24
C VAL A 147 -7.06 7.73 3.73
N GLU A 148 -7.60 8.72 4.42
CA GLU A 148 -8.05 8.60 5.80
C GLU A 148 -9.40 7.89 5.83
N ARG A 149 -9.48 6.79 6.56
CA ARG A 149 -10.73 6.03 6.70
C ARG A 149 -11.77 6.85 7.47
N THR A 150 -12.89 7.10 6.82
CA THR A 150 -14.04 7.78 7.40
C THR A 150 -15.31 7.38 6.66
N ASN A 151 -16.43 7.42 7.33
CA ASN A 151 -17.76 7.19 6.73
C ASN A 151 -18.54 8.49 6.55
N THR A 152 -17.92 9.64 6.84
CA THR A 152 -18.51 10.97 6.70
C THR A 152 -17.65 11.85 5.81
N SER A 153 -18.26 12.82 5.15
CA SER A 153 -17.56 13.80 4.32
C SER A 153 -18.28 15.15 4.34
N ARG A 154 -17.57 16.16 3.89
CA ARG A 154 -18.12 17.51 3.62
C ARG A 154 -18.19 17.72 2.12
N ASP A 155 -19.09 18.59 1.69
CA ASP A 155 -19.19 18.97 0.29
C ASP A 155 -17.88 19.53 -0.24
N GLY A 156 -17.49 19.04 -1.43
CA GLY A 156 -16.25 19.41 -2.10
C GLY A 156 -15.03 18.59 -1.70
N GLU A 157 -15.09 17.74 -0.68
CA GLU A 157 -13.98 16.82 -0.36
C GLU A 157 -13.80 15.78 -1.46
N ILE A 158 -12.55 15.35 -1.66
CA ILE A 158 -12.22 14.22 -2.55
C ILE A 158 -12.32 12.95 -1.71
N VAL A 159 -13.23 12.08 -2.10
CA VAL A 159 -13.54 10.85 -1.36
C VAL A 159 -13.38 9.60 -2.21
N VAL A 160 -13.09 8.50 -1.55
CA VAL A 160 -13.30 7.15 -2.06
C VAL A 160 -14.71 6.74 -1.67
N ALA A 161 -15.57 6.55 -2.65
CA ALA A 161 -16.95 6.14 -2.44
C ALA A 161 -17.24 4.81 -3.14
N LEU A 162 -18.00 3.96 -2.47
CA LEU A 162 -18.57 2.74 -3.04
C LEU A 162 -19.99 3.04 -3.48
N VAL A 163 -20.28 2.83 -4.75
CA VAL A 163 -21.59 3.05 -5.36
C VAL A 163 -22.27 1.69 -5.56
N ASN A 164 -23.54 1.58 -5.17
CA ASN A 164 -24.34 0.35 -5.25
C ASN A 164 -23.66 -0.90 -4.62
N GLY A 165 -22.77 -0.69 -3.66
CA GLY A 165 -22.08 -1.78 -2.96
C GLY A 165 -20.98 -2.50 -3.74
N SER A 166 -20.69 -2.10 -4.98
CA SER A 166 -19.72 -2.77 -5.86
C SER A 166 -18.66 -1.87 -6.48
N ASP A 167 -19.02 -0.65 -6.86
CA ASP A 167 -18.17 0.19 -7.70
C ASP A 167 -17.45 1.26 -6.88
N ALA A 168 -16.17 1.03 -6.61
CA ALA A 168 -15.32 2.01 -5.93
C ALA A 168 -14.89 3.12 -6.90
N THR A 169 -15.03 4.38 -6.48
CA THR A 169 -14.66 5.53 -7.29
C THR A 169 -14.05 6.65 -6.47
N LEU A 170 -13.18 7.45 -7.11
CA LEU A 170 -12.57 8.64 -6.54
C LEU A 170 -13.20 9.87 -7.18
N LYS A 171 -13.90 10.70 -6.41
CA LYS A 171 -14.64 11.88 -6.89
C LYS A 171 -14.72 12.96 -5.82
N ARG A 172 -15.05 14.19 -6.23
CA ARG A 172 -15.57 15.19 -5.29
C ARG A 172 -17.00 14.85 -4.95
N ILE A 173 -17.35 14.92 -3.68
CA ILE A 173 -18.69 14.63 -3.18
C ILE A 173 -19.45 15.91 -2.90
N TYR A 174 -20.75 15.91 -3.24
CA TYR A 174 -21.69 16.97 -2.90
C TYR A 174 -23.03 16.35 -2.52
N THR A 175 -23.64 16.85 -1.43
CA THR A 175 -24.93 16.41 -0.94
C THR A 175 -26.03 17.31 -1.52
N GLU A 176 -26.95 16.73 -2.27
CA GLU A 176 -28.05 17.44 -2.93
C GLU A 176 -29.40 16.87 -2.47
N GLY A 177 -29.80 17.24 -1.25
CA GLY A 177 -31.00 16.73 -0.62
C GLY A 177 -30.92 15.23 -0.32
N ASP A 178 -31.76 14.43 -0.99
CA ASP A 178 -31.78 12.96 -0.88
C ASP A 178 -30.79 12.25 -1.81
N LYS A 179 -30.02 13.03 -2.57
CA LYS A 179 -29.04 12.52 -3.54
C LYS A 179 -27.62 12.94 -3.20
N ILE A 180 -26.67 12.14 -3.68
CA ILE A 180 -25.25 12.45 -3.70
C ILE A 180 -24.82 12.64 -5.16
N ARG A 181 -24.14 13.75 -5.42
CA ARG A 181 -23.44 14.01 -6.66
C ARG A 181 -21.95 13.73 -6.46
N LEU A 182 -21.45 12.75 -7.19
CA LEU A 182 -20.03 12.40 -7.27
C LEU A 182 -19.47 13.06 -8.53
N GLN A 183 -18.76 14.16 -8.34
CA GLN A 183 -18.25 15.02 -9.40
C GLN A 183 -16.84 14.62 -9.80
N PRO A 184 -16.59 14.23 -11.05
CA PRO A 184 -15.23 14.12 -11.57
C PRO A 184 -14.60 15.51 -11.68
N SER A 185 -13.30 15.59 -11.45
CA SER A 185 -12.49 16.76 -11.79
C SER A 185 -11.81 16.50 -13.13
N ASN A 186 -12.64 16.47 -14.16
CA ASN A 186 -12.29 16.28 -15.56
C ASN A 186 -13.40 16.89 -16.41
N ALA A 187 -13.09 17.91 -17.20
CA ALA A 187 -14.06 18.67 -17.99
C ALA A 187 -14.83 17.82 -19.03
N THR A 188 -14.30 16.65 -19.42
CA THR A 188 -14.93 15.77 -20.39
C THR A 188 -15.87 14.72 -19.78
N MET A 189 -15.91 14.63 -18.44
CA MET A 189 -16.68 13.62 -17.73
C MET A 189 -17.91 14.20 -17.02
N HIS A 190 -19.01 13.47 -17.08
CA HIS A 190 -20.25 13.85 -16.40
C HIS A 190 -20.27 13.37 -14.94
N PRO A 191 -20.94 14.12 -14.02
CA PRO A 191 -21.14 13.69 -12.65
C PRO A 191 -22.04 12.46 -12.56
N ILE A 192 -21.82 11.66 -11.52
CA ILE A 192 -22.68 10.55 -11.14
C ILE A 192 -23.60 11.04 -10.05
N VAL A 193 -24.91 11.03 -10.30
CA VAL A 193 -25.92 11.44 -9.33
C VAL A 193 -26.77 10.23 -8.96
N VAL A 194 -26.72 9.85 -7.69
CA VAL A 194 -27.39 8.65 -7.17
C VAL A 194 -28.07 8.95 -5.82
N PRO A 195 -29.07 8.16 -5.41
CA PRO A 195 -29.63 8.29 -4.08
C PRO A 195 -28.57 8.16 -2.99
N ALA A 196 -28.67 8.94 -1.91
CA ALA A 196 -27.69 8.90 -0.81
C ALA A 196 -27.53 7.50 -0.22
N ALA A 197 -28.58 6.71 -0.17
CA ALA A 197 -28.56 5.32 0.30
C ALA A 197 -27.73 4.37 -0.57
N ALA A 198 -27.44 4.76 -1.83
CA ALA A 198 -26.62 3.97 -2.76
C ALA A 198 -25.12 4.27 -2.67
N VAL A 199 -24.71 5.25 -1.83
CA VAL A 199 -23.32 5.67 -1.68
C VAL A 199 -22.82 5.35 -0.28
N GLN A 200 -21.68 4.68 -0.21
CA GLN A 200 -20.97 4.42 1.04
C GLN A 200 -19.57 5.04 0.95
N ILE A 201 -19.28 6.02 1.81
CA ILE A 201 -17.98 6.65 1.90
C ILE A 201 -17.02 5.67 2.58
N GLN A 202 -15.86 5.41 1.94
CA GLN A 202 -14.80 4.55 2.44
C GLN A 202 -13.66 5.35 3.07
N GLY A 203 -13.52 6.62 2.69
CA GLY A 203 -12.50 7.51 3.20
C GLY A 203 -12.38 8.79 2.39
N ARG A 204 -11.61 9.75 2.92
CA ARG A 204 -11.26 11.00 2.23
C ARG A 204 -9.77 11.03 1.88
N VAL A 205 -9.43 11.64 0.76
CA VAL A 205 -8.05 11.83 0.34
C VAL A 205 -7.39 12.91 1.19
N ILE A 206 -6.21 12.60 1.71
CA ILE A 206 -5.39 13.52 2.53
C ILE A 206 -4.04 13.81 1.88
N GLY A 207 -3.65 13.08 0.83
CA GLY A 207 -2.40 13.31 0.12
C GLY A 207 -2.29 12.47 -1.14
N VAL A 208 -1.34 12.85 -1.99
CA VAL A 208 -1.00 12.15 -3.24
C VAL A 208 0.50 11.92 -3.29
N LEU A 209 0.91 10.73 -3.71
CA LEU A 209 2.29 10.35 -3.96
C LEU A 209 2.44 9.93 -5.42
N ARG A 210 3.49 10.42 -6.10
CA ARG A 210 3.81 10.06 -7.49
C ARG A 210 5.24 9.58 -7.61
N ARG A 211 5.42 8.50 -8.35
CA ARG A 211 6.76 8.04 -8.80
C ARG A 211 6.98 8.51 -10.23
N TYR A 212 8.16 9.02 -10.49
CA TYR A 212 8.63 9.39 -11.81
C TYR A 212 9.64 8.37 -12.33
#